data_9f788d3619b53b4a14b0ad8f2c9065ff
#
_entry.id   9f788d3619b53b4a14b0ad8f2c9065ff
#
_cell.length_a   1.000
_cell.length_b   1.000
_cell.length_c   1.000
_cell.angle_alpha   90.00
_cell.angle_beta   90.00
_cell.angle_gamma   90.00
#
_symmetry.space_group_name_H-M   'P 1'
#
loop_
_entity.id
_entity.type
_entity.pdbx_description
1 polymer ?
#
loop_
_entity_poly.entity_id
_entity_poly.type
_entity_poly.pdbx_seq_one_letter_code
_entity_poly.pdbx_strand_id
1 'polypeptide(L)'
;MVYYELKPVNFFNLNEGEQIAVIDSFTGILNRISSVVSFYIITDVSRVSVGPELIEQPYKRYFIESEENLDSILSGSGFRFVKMLEIPRLKVRGSVRNFMVLEDGSLARVFNVYSLPSSLPAGFLSRYYELVHEIRLDVRPVQDAERYIEKRYRTAEAYYQNSPQKDAKAQMYLEALSRARVEIASGLEKLFEIRLTFTVTGKSYEELRGRSIALANSFEYAEAPPRVQTFVYALRGPAFASGRWLYVTSSGLSAFFPFAGMDLVDPNGCFLGVNLQTRNAVIFDVFERDNYNVTILGLTGYGKSMLIKAWLSRLAQADDKSYMFIFDSIVKPEYALGADGTYESSLASEVGAQVLRFNDKDQTYGFDPFIVFESKKDAGEFIREMAKIDEGSDQAAELLALAKQSSSTEELIERSGPELRRRLTAELEAMMRYFSGKTDIYDRMVFVLSDVQSPFVRDALAFLILASVWRTIKGLPVSLKKFIVVDEGWAFVETNPRTGKPYFPMAIEFIPEIARTGRHYSAAFIMASQLVSDFAGTGRAVIENSATKVVLRQDSASMKLIKEVLNLSDVESRMILSSRPGQGILITPEGHIPFFNQLLPEELKRFTTKAV
;
A
#
# COMPACT_ATOMS: atom_id res chain seq x y z
N MET A 1 27.36 20.31 -10.69
CA MET A 1 26.67 19.25 -9.94
C MET A 1 25.29 19.03 -10.53
N VAL A 2 24.89 17.79 -10.72
CA VAL A 2 23.56 17.38 -11.15
C VAL A 2 22.94 16.56 -10.02
N TYR A 3 21.65 16.80 -9.75
CA TYR A 3 20.95 16.18 -8.64
C TYR A 3 19.76 15.38 -9.17
N TYR A 4 19.55 14.22 -8.57
CA TYR A 4 18.44 13.33 -8.90
C TYR A 4 17.74 12.88 -7.59
N GLU A 5 16.43 12.83 -7.61
CA GLU A 5 15.65 12.13 -6.61
C GLU A 5 15.17 10.80 -7.20
N LEU A 6 15.42 9.71 -6.51
CA LEU A 6 15.01 8.38 -6.92
C LEU A 6 13.82 7.91 -6.10
N LYS A 7 12.90 7.21 -6.76
CA LYS A 7 11.88 6.44 -6.04
C LYS A 7 12.51 5.15 -5.50
N PRO A 8 12.31 4.83 -4.23
CA PRO A 8 12.86 3.62 -3.63
C PRO A 8 12.27 2.37 -4.26
N VAL A 9 12.99 1.27 -4.13
CA VAL A 9 12.57 -0.06 -4.54
C VAL A 9 12.15 -0.84 -3.31
N ASN A 10 11.04 -1.55 -3.40
CA ASN A 10 10.53 -2.39 -2.33
C ASN A 10 11.37 -3.68 -2.14
N PHE A 11 12.66 -3.49 -1.96
CA PHE A 11 13.70 -4.50 -2.05
C PHE A 11 13.46 -5.73 -1.15
N PHE A 12 13.01 -5.49 0.08
CA PHE A 12 12.85 -6.57 1.07
C PHE A 12 11.63 -7.46 0.83
N ASN A 13 10.70 -7.05 -0.01
CA ASN A 13 9.51 -7.83 -0.35
C ASN A 13 9.66 -8.58 -1.67
N LEU A 14 10.74 -8.33 -2.41
CA LEU A 14 11.07 -9.03 -3.64
C LEU A 14 11.54 -10.47 -3.34
N ASN A 15 11.31 -11.38 -4.27
CA ASN A 15 11.93 -12.72 -4.22
C ASN A 15 13.44 -12.62 -4.49
N GLU A 16 14.18 -13.70 -4.19
CA GLU A 16 15.65 -13.72 -4.29
C GLU A 16 16.15 -13.36 -5.71
N GLY A 17 15.49 -13.87 -6.77
CA GLY A 17 15.87 -13.57 -8.15
C GLY A 17 15.65 -12.10 -8.51
N GLU A 18 14.55 -11.51 -8.06
CA GLU A 18 14.26 -10.08 -8.25
C GLU A 18 15.22 -9.20 -7.45
N GLN A 19 15.57 -9.58 -6.22
CA GLN A 19 16.60 -8.87 -5.43
C GLN A 19 17.94 -8.87 -6.15
N ILE A 20 18.36 -10.02 -6.70
CA ILE A 20 19.59 -10.12 -7.50
C ILE A 20 19.52 -9.19 -8.71
N ALA A 21 18.42 -9.17 -9.45
CA ALA A 21 18.25 -8.30 -10.62
C ALA A 21 18.34 -6.81 -10.28
N VAL A 22 17.79 -6.39 -9.13
CA VAL A 22 17.91 -5.01 -8.62
C VAL A 22 19.36 -4.67 -8.27
N ILE A 23 20.06 -5.58 -7.60
CA ILE A 23 21.49 -5.43 -7.25
C ILE A 23 22.36 -5.37 -8.49
N ASP A 24 22.11 -6.21 -9.49
CA ASP A 24 22.83 -6.21 -10.76
C ASP A 24 22.61 -4.89 -11.53
N SER A 25 21.37 -4.38 -11.53
CA SER A 25 21.05 -3.07 -12.11
C SER A 25 21.83 -1.94 -11.42
N PHE A 26 21.90 -1.97 -10.09
CA PHE A 26 22.68 -1.00 -9.32
C PHE A 26 24.19 -1.13 -9.60
N THR A 27 24.72 -2.35 -9.64
CA THR A 27 26.11 -2.64 -10.03
C THR A 27 26.42 -2.14 -11.43
N GLY A 28 25.45 -2.27 -12.35
CA GLY A 28 25.53 -1.72 -13.70
C GLY A 28 25.66 -0.19 -13.73
N ILE A 29 24.98 0.54 -12.83
CA ILE A 29 25.16 1.98 -12.65
C ILE A 29 26.58 2.27 -12.16
N LEU A 30 27.01 1.60 -11.09
CA LEU A 30 28.35 1.78 -10.51
C LEU A 30 29.46 1.57 -11.53
N ASN A 31 29.34 0.53 -12.37
CA ASN A 31 30.35 0.22 -13.38
C ASN A 31 30.42 1.25 -14.52
N ARG A 32 29.46 2.15 -14.67
CA ARG A 32 29.41 3.19 -15.70
C ARG A 32 29.84 4.57 -15.20
N ILE A 33 29.85 4.81 -13.87
CA ILE A 33 30.32 6.10 -13.35
C ILE A 33 31.81 6.29 -13.56
N SER A 34 32.21 7.54 -13.88
CA SER A 34 33.58 7.94 -14.13
C SER A 34 34.10 9.01 -13.16
N SER A 35 33.21 9.68 -12.47
CA SER A 35 33.50 10.73 -11.49
C SER A 35 32.97 10.41 -10.09
N VAL A 36 33.05 11.37 -9.19
CA VAL A 36 32.49 11.23 -7.83
C VAL A 36 30.96 11.28 -7.89
N VAL A 37 30.35 10.29 -7.27
CA VAL A 37 28.90 10.21 -7.08
C VAL A 37 28.61 10.04 -5.59
N SER A 38 27.65 10.81 -5.08
CA SER A 38 27.21 10.71 -3.68
C SER A 38 25.74 10.29 -3.64
N PHE A 39 25.46 9.25 -2.89
CA PHE A 39 24.10 8.77 -2.61
C PHE A 39 23.68 9.26 -1.24
N TYR A 40 22.44 9.77 -1.16
CA TYR A 40 21.87 10.28 0.08
C TYR A 40 20.55 9.60 0.39
N ILE A 41 20.38 9.28 1.66
CA ILE A 41 19.09 8.89 2.24
C ILE A 41 18.80 9.91 3.33
N ILE A 42 17.83 10.79 3.11
CA ILE A 42 17.54 11.92 3.98
C ILE A 42 16.16 11.75 4.60
N THR A 43 16.03 12.02 5.88
CA THR A 43 14.74 12.12 6.55
C THR A 43 14.16 13.50 6.29
N ASP A 44 13.02 13.53 5.61
CA ASP A 44 12.18 14.71 5.45
C ASP A 44 10.95 14.58 6.35
N VAL A 45 10.18 15.64 6.52
CA VAL A 45 9.00 15.67 7.38
C VAL A 45 7.81 16.12 6.57
N SER A 46 6.80 15.27 6.46
CA SER A 46 5.50 15.64 5.94
C SER A 46 4.57 16.01 7.10
N ARG A 47 3.65 16.93 6.85
CA ARG A 47 2.58 17.28 7.79
C ARG A 47 1.32 16.55 7.36
N VAL A 48 0.87 15.66 8.21
CA VAL A 48 -0.26 14.78 7.94
C VAL A 48 -1.39 15.11 8.89
N SER A 49 -2.56 15.37 8.33
CA SER A 49 -3.79 15.50 9.11
C SER A 49 -4.27 14.12 9.53
N VAL A 50 -4.34 13.87 10.82
CA VAL A 50 -4.91 12.64 11.38
C VAL A 50 -6.04 13.08 12.31
N GLY A 51 -7.25 13.07 11.79
CA GLY A 51 -8.37 13.71 12.46
C GLY A 51 -8.14 15.24 12.59
N PRO A 52 -8.47 15.85 13.73
CA PRO A 52 -8.24 17.27 13.98
C PRO A 52 -6.76 17.60 14.24
N GLU A 53 -5.90 16.62 14.43
CA GLU A 53 -4.49 16.80 14.76
C GLU A 53 -3.62 16.82 13.50
N LEU A 54 -2.68 17.77 13.44
CA LEU A 54 -1.63 17.83 12.44
C LEU A 54 -0.39 17.15 13.01
N ILE A 55 -0.06 15.97 12.49
CA ILE A 55 1.10 15.19 12.94
C ILE A 55 2.25 15.43 11.96
N GLU A 56 3.41 15.75 12.50
CA GLU A 56 4.66 15.77 11.75
C GLU A 56 5.19 14.33 11.65
N GLN A 57 5.21 13.80 10.44
CA GLN A 57 5.65 12.43 10.19
C GLN A 57 6.94 12.41 9.36
N PRO A 58 8.03 11.84 9.91
CA PRO A 58 9.25 11.65 9.15
C PRO A 58 9.06 10.59 8.04
N TYR A 59 9.71 10.81 6.89
CA TYR A 59 9.79 9.85 5.80
C TYR A 59 11.15 9.94 5.10
N LYS A 60 11.57 8.89 4.39
CA LYS A 60 12.87 8.84 3.71
C LYS A 60 12.77 9.26 2.25
N ARG A 61 13.70 10.12 1.84
CA ARG A 61 13.91 10.51 0.45
C ARG A 61 15.31 10.09 0.00
N TYR A 62 15.44 9.78 -1.27
CA TYR A 62 16.63 9.17 -1.83
C TYR A 62 17.18 10.03 -2.96
N PHE A 63 18.44 10.44 -2.84
CA PHE A 63 19.04 11.35 -3.81
C PHE A 63 20.39 10.85 -4.32
N ILE A 64 20.71 11.29 -5.54
CA ILE A 64 22.05 11.17 -6.12
C ILE A 64 22.56 12.57 -6.44
N GLU A 65 23.80 12.85 -6.07
CA GLU A 65 24.57 14.00 -6.49
C GLU A 65 25.75 13.53 -7.34
N SER A 66 25.93 14.10 -8.52
CA SER A 66 27.00 13.73 -9.45
C SER A 66 27.61 14.95 -10.14
N GLU A 67 28.89 14.87 -10.45
CA GLU A 67 29.56 15.85 -11.31
C GLU A 67 29.20 15.63 -12.78
N GLU A 68 28.93 14.41 -13.19
CA GLU A 68 28.53 14.03 -14.54
C GLU A 68 26.99 13.87 -14.67
N ASN A 69 26.49 13.98 -15.90
CA ASN A 69 25.10 13.72 -16.21
C ASN A 69 24.86 12.21 -16.26
N LEU A 70 24.00 11.71 -15.39
CA LEU A 70 23.66 10.29 -15.28
C LEU A 70 22.33 9.91 -15.99
N ASP A 71 21.71 10.84 -16.76
CA ASP A 71 20.39 10.61 -17.37
C ASP A 71 20.35 9.30 -18.18
N SER A 72 21.36 9.06 -19.02
CA SER A 72 21.43 7.86 -19.87
C SER A 72 21.68 6.58 -19.06
N ILE A 73 22.44 6.67 -17.98
CA ILE A 73 22.78 5.55 -17.11
C ILE A 73 21.55 5.15 -16.30
N LEU A 74 20.85 6.13 -15.71
CA LEU A 74 19.67 5.91 -14.90
C LEU A 74 18.47 5.45 -15.73
N SER A 75 18.25 6.02 -16.92
CA SER A 75 17.17 5.58 -17.82
C SER A 75 17.29 4.11 -18.25
N GLY A 76 18.52 3.61 -18.37
CA GLY A 76 18.77 2.20 -18.71
C GLY A 76 18.78 1.24 -17.52
N SER A 77 18.61 1.72 -16.29
CA SER A 77 18.74 0.92 -15.07
C SER A 77 17.42 0.36 -14.55
N GLY A 78 16.28 0.83 -15.05
CA GLY A 78 14.95 0.48 -14.53
C GLY A 78 14.54 1.25 -13.26
N PHE A 79 15.42 2.06 -12.67
CA PHE A 79 15.06 2.92 -11.55
C PHE A 79 14.28 4.15 -12.00
N ARG A 80 13.23 4.51 -11.28
CA ARG A 80 12.48 5.75 -11.52
C ARG A 80 13.18 6.92 -10.85
N PHE A 81 13.41 8.01 -11.58
CA PHE A 81 14.10 9.19 -11.08
C PHE A 81 13.49 10.49 -11.61
N VAL A 82 13.75 11.57 -10.89
CA VAL A 82 13.39 12.94 -11.27
C VAL A 82 14.62 13.82 -11.07
N LYS A 83 14.92 14.67 -12.05
CA LYS A 83 16.03 15.63 -11.95
C LYS A 83 15.63 16.79 -11.04
N MET A 84 16.52 17.15 -10.11
CA MET A 84 16.28 18.17 -9.10
C MET A 84 17.22 19.36 -9.29
N LEU A 85 16.83 20.51 -8.74
CA LEU A 85 17.70 21.69 -8.71
C LEU A 85 18.72 21.62 -7.57
N GLU A 86 18.31 21.07 -6.43
CA GLU A 86 19.14 20.92 -5.24
C GLU A 86 18.66 19.76 -4.37
N ILE A 87 19.51 19.30 -3.46
CA ILE A 87 19.18 18.30 -2.42
C ILE A 87 18.90 19.03 -1.11
N PRO A 88 17.87 18.64 -0.34
CA PRO A 88 17.64 19.18 1.01
C PRO A 88 18.87 18.90 1.89
N ARG A 89 19.48 19.94 2.44
CA ARG A 89 20.68 19.83 3.29
C ARG A 89 20.47 20.49 4.64
N LEU A 90 21.05 19.91 5.68
CA LEU A 90 21.11 20.56 6.99
C LEU A 90 21.92 21.85 6.91
N LYS A 91 21.34 22.95 7.33
CA LYS A 91 21.99 24.25 7.38
C LYS A 91 22.65 24.44 8.76
N VAL A 92 23.96 24.51 8.75
CA VAL A 92 24.76 24.60 9.97
C VAL A 92 25.00 26.07 10.34
N ARG A 93 24.56 26.46 11.55
CA ARG A 93 24.80 27.77 12.11
C ARG A 93 26.16 27.88 12.85
N GLY A 94 26.55 26.79 13.53
CA GLY A 94 27.76 26.74 14.30
C GLY A 94 28.15 25.31 14.69
N SER A 95 29.36 25.16 15.26
CA SER A 95 29.79 23.86 15.79
C SER A 95 30.48 24.02 17.15
N VAL A 96 30.24 23.01 17.98
CA VAL A 96 30.96 22.77 19.23
C VAL A 96 31.76 21.48 19.06
N ARG A 97 32.67 21.17 19.98
CA ARG A 97 33.61 20.04 19.85
C ARG A 97 32.98 18.70 19.43
N ASN A 98 31.75 18.43 19.89
CA ASN A 98 31.12 17.11 19.72
C ASN A 98 29.80 17.13 18.93
N PHE A 99 29.32 18.30 18.50
CA PHE A 99 28.08 18.43 17.73
C PHE A 99 28.00 19.76 16.95
N MET A 100 27.11 19.83 16.01
CA MET A 100 26.77 21.04 15.24
C MET A 100 25.47 21.63 15.78
N VAL A 101 25.34 22.95 15.67
CA VAL A 101 24.09 23.68 15.90
C VAL A 101 23.54 24.05 14.53
N LEU A 102 22.30 23.66 14.24
CA LEU A 102 21.62 23.95 12.99
C LEU A 102 20.92 25.31 13.03
N GLU A 103 20.50 25.82 11.87
CA GLU A 103 19.81 27.12 11.78
C GLU A 103 18.46 27.13 12.53
N ASP A 104 17.76 26.00 12.57
CA ASP A 104 16.51 25.81 13.32
C ASP A 104 16.70 25.62 14.85
N GLY A 105 17.93 25.68 15.31
CA GLY A 105 18.29 25.50 16.72
C GLY A 105 18.47 24.04 17.15
N SER A 106 18.17 23.07 16.30
CA SER A 106 18.42 21.66 16.55
C SER A 106 19.93 21.34 16.51
N LEU A 107 20.30 20.19 17.02
CA LEU A 107 21.69 19.73 17.12
C LEU A 107 21.90 18.54 16.20
N ALA A 108 23.12 18.44 15.64
CA ALA A 108 23.49 17.32 14.78
C ALA A 108 24.86 16.75 15.14
N ARG A 109 25.04 15.46 14.94
CA ARG A 109 26.32 14.75 15.08
C ARG A 109 26.52 13.80 13.92
N VAL A 110 27.75 13.76 13.40
CA VAL A 110 28.10 12.90 12.27
C VAL A 110 29.01 11.77 12.71
N PHE A 111 28.71 10.59 12.21
CA PHE A 111 29.50 9.38 12.42
C PHE A 111 30.07 8.92 11.09
N ASN A 112 31.38 8.73 11.04
CA ASN A 112 32.06 8.17 9.86
C ASN A 112 32.39 6.70 10.09
N VAL A 113 32.14 5.88 9.07
CA VAL A 113 32.53 4.47 9.10
C VAL A 113 34.03 4.36 8.85
N TYR A 114 34.73 3.75 9.80
CA TYR A 114 36.19 3.61 9.78
C TYR A 114 36.65 2.28 9.18
N SER A 115 35.87 1.23 9.32
CA SER A 115 36.18 -0.10 8.85
C SER A 115 34.87 -0.83 8.52
N LEU A 116 34.90 -1.68 7.51
CA LEU A 116 33.79 -2.52 7.11
C LEU A 116 34.04 -3.97 7.56
N PRO A 117 33.01 -4.73 7.84
CA PRO A 117 33.11 -6.18 8.03
C PRO A 117 33.43 -6.88 6.69
N SER A 118 33.83 -8.14 6.76
CA SER A 118 34.14 -8.95 5.59
C SER A 118 32.93 -9.32 4.74
N SER A 119 31.73 -9.25 5.31
CA SER A 119 30.45 -9.54 4.63
C SER A 119 29.36 -8.61 5.14
N LEU A 120 28.53 -8.13 4.23
CA LEU A 120 27.35 -7.31 4.52
C LEU A 120 26.17 -7.82 3.69
N PRO A 121 24.98 -7.95 4.28
CA PRO A 121 23.78 -8.27 3.50
C PRO A 121 23.40 -7.08 2.63
N ALA A 122 22.85 -7.35 1.46
CA ALA A 122 22.32 -6.29 0.60
C ALA A 122 21.24 -5.47 1.30
N GLY A 123 21.26 -4.15 1.10
CA GLY A 123 20.31 -3.23 1.72
C GLY A 123 20.51 -3.02 3.23
N PHE A 124 21.68 -3.39 3.80
CA PHE A 124 21.95 -3.27 5.25
C PHE A 124 21.76 -1.84 5.78
N LEU A 125 21.87 -0.82 4.94
CA LEU A 125 21.70 0.59 5.35
C LEU A 125 20.30 0.86 5.95
N SER A 126 19.28 0.13 5.51
CA SER A 126 17.91 0.30 6.00
C SER A 126 17.76 0.07 7.52
N ARG A 127 18.63 -0.70 8.12
CA ARG A 127 18.63 -0.95 9.57
C ARG A 127 18.84 0.30 10.41
N TYR A 128 19.39 1.34 9.80
CA TYR A 128 19.73 2.61 10.48
C TYR A 128 18.73 3.74 10.20
N TYR A 129 17.74 3.53 9.32
CA TYR A 129 16.83 4.58 8.87
C TYR A 129 16.10 5.29 10.02
N GLU A 130 15.69 4.56 11.05
CA GLU A 130 14.99 5.14 12.20
C GLU A 130 15.89 5.97 13.13
N LEU A 131 17.18 5.68 13.12
CA LEU A 131 18.14 6.25 14.06
C LEU A 131 18.80 7.53 13.53
N VAL A 132 18.78 7.73 12.22
CA VAL A 132 19.56 8.79 11.57
C VAL A 132 18.69 9.73 10.74
N HIS A 133 19.12 10.98 10.67
CA HIS A 133 18.53 11.97 9.77
C HIS A 133 19.04 11.77 8.34
N GLU A 134 20.34 11.52 8.17
CA GLU A 134 20.96 11.36 6.85
C GLU A 134 21.95 10.19 6.85
N ILE A 135 21.91 9.39 5.78
CA ILE A 135 23.00 8.50 5.40
C ILE A 135 23.58 9.03 4.10
N ARG A 136 24.89 9.22 4.08
CA ARG A 136 25.61 9.64 2.87
C ARG A 136 26.68 8.62 2.51
N LEU A 137 26.64 8.15 1.28
CA LEU A 137 27.62 7.26 0.69
C LEU A 137 28.29 7.96 -0.51
N ASP A 138 29.52 8.43 -0.32
CA ASP A 138 30.34 8.96 -1.41
C ASP A 138 31.07 7.80 -2.07
N VAL A 139 31.06 7.78 -3.40
CA VAL A 139 31.67 6.74 -4.23
C VAL A 139 32.52 7.41 -5.32
N ARG A 140 33.75 6.96 -5.49
CA ARG A 140 34.58 7.36 -6.64
C ARG A 140 35.35 6.16 -7.19
N PRO A 141 35.43 6.01 -8.53
CA PRO A 141 36.25 4.96 -9.13
C PRO A 141 37.74 5.22 -8.89
N VAL A 142 38.51 4.16 -8.67
CA VAL A 142 39.97 4.23 -8.54
C VAL A 142 40.58 4.19 -9.92
N GLN A 143 41.34 5.23 -10.31
CA GLN A 143 41.89 5.35 -11.64
C GLN A 143 42.93 4.25 -11.97
N ASP A 144 43.86 3.95 -11.03
CA ASP A 144 44.91 2.93 -11.18
C ASP A 144 44.60 1.69 -10.32
N ALA A 145 43.43 1.10 -10.48
CA ALA A 145 42.92 0.00 -9.65
C ALA A 145 43.86 -1.22 -9.66
N GLU A 146 44.34 -1.62 -10.84
CA GLU A 146 45.27 -2.76 -10.99
C GLU A 146 46.55 -2.55 -10.20
N ARG A 147 47.17 -1.38 -10.35
CA ARG A 147 48.40 -1.03 -9.63
C ARG A 147 48.20 -0.98 -8.12
N TYR A 148 47.05 -0.47 -7.70
CA TYR A 148 46.70 -0.42 -6.27
C TYR A 148 46.55 -1.81 -5.67
N ILE A 149 45.79 -2.68 -6.31
CA ILE A 149 45.54 -4.04 -5.85
C ILE A 149 46.81 -4.88 -5.88
N GLU A 150 47.59 -4.77 -6.93
CA GLU A 150 48.89 -5.45 -7.04
C GLU A 150 49.84 -5.07 -5.89
N LYS A 151 49.94 -3.78 -5.57
CA LYS A 151 50.72 -3.32 -4.40
C LYS A 151 50.21 -3.88 -3.09
N ARG A 152 48.88 -3.94 -2.90
CA ARG A 152 48.26 -4.50 -1.69
C ARG A 152 48.50 -6.00 -1.60
N TYR A 153 48.35 -6.71 -2.69
CA TYR A 153 48.60 -8.14 -2.77
C TYR A 153 50.04 -8.48 -2.37
N ARG A 154 51.04 -7.85 -2.99
CA ARG A 154 52.44 -8.05 -2.66
C ARG A 154 52.77 -7.76 -1.21
N THR A 155 52.17 -6.74 -0.63
CA THR A 155 52.36 -6.40 0.79
C THR A 155 51.75 -7.48 1.69
N ALA A 156 50.54 -7.97 1.39
CA ALA A 156 49.87 -9.03 2.14
C ALA A 156 50.60 -10.37 1.99
N GLU A 157 51.09 -10.69 0.81
CA GLU A 157 51.87 -11.88 0.52
C GLU A 157 53.21 -11.88 1.31
N ALA A 158 53.95 -10.79 1.28
CA ALA A 158 55.17 -10.65 2.07
C ALA A 158 54.92 -10.76 3.58
N TYR A 159 53.81 -10.17 4.08
CA TYR A 159 53.43 -10.32 5.49
C TYR A 159 53.12 -11.77 5.82
N TYR A 160 52.34 -12.46 4.99
CA TYR A 160 51.94 -13.84 5.22
C TYR A 160 53.14 -14.82 5.18
N GLN A 161 54.10 -14.59 4.23
CA GLN A 161 55.30 -15.39 4.10
C GLN A 161 56.25 -15.22 5.28
N ASN A 162 56.34 -14.04 5.86
CA ASN A 162 57.23 -13.71 6.98
C ASN A 162 56.57 -13.87 8.36
N SER A 163 55.31 -14.27 8.43
CA SER A 163 54.59 -14.50 9.72
C SER A 163 55.01 -15.83 10.34
N PRO A 164 55.46 -15.85 11.62
CA PRO A 164 55.91 -17.08 12.28
C PRO A 164 54.77 -18.10 12.48
N GLN A 165 53.56 -17.63 12.60
CA GLN A 165 52.35 -18.45 12.62
C GLN A 165 51.48 -18.00 11.45
N LYS A 166 51.21 -18.90 10.49
CA LYS A 166 50.29 -18.63 9.36
C LYS A 166 48.93 -18.27 9.92
N ASP A 167 48.66 -16.99 10.09
CA ASP A 167 47.39 -16.46 10.58
C ASP A 167 46.29 -16.72 9.54
N ALA A 168 45.24 -17.46 9.93
CA ALA A 168 44.10 -17.74 9.07
C ALA A 168 43.43 -16.48 8.50
N LYS A 169 43.43 -15.38 9.26
CA LYS A 169 42.92 -14.08 8.79
C LYS A 169 43.81 -13.49 7.70
N ALA A 170 45.12 -13.59 7.83
CA ALA A 170 46.07 -13.13 6.81
C ALA A 170 45.95 -13.97 5.53
N GLN A 171 45.69 -15.25 5.64
CA GLN A 171 45.43 -16.13 4.49
C GLN A 171 44.13 -15.76 3.79
N MET A 172 43.03 -15.63 4.50
CA MET A 172 41.75 -15.19 3.93
C MET A 172 41.86 -13.84 3.22
N TYR A 173 42.60 -12.89 3.80
CA TYR A 173 42.81 -11.59 3.23
C TYR A 173 43.63 -11.66 1.93
N LEU A 174 44.68 -12.49 1.89
CA LEU A 174 45.50 -12.74 0.71
C LEU A 174 44.67 -13.40 -0.42
N GLU A 175 43.86 -14.38 -0.09
CA GLU A 175 42.95 -15.03 -1.05
C GLU A 175 41.94 -14.05 -1.63
N ALA A 176 41.35 -13.19 -0.80
CA ALA A 176 40.43 -12.13 -1.25
C ALA A 176 41.11 -11.14 -2.19
N LEU A 177 42.33 -10.69 -1.87
CA LEU A 177 43.12 -9.81 -2.73
C LEU A 177 43.54 -10.50 -4.05
N SER A 178 43.88 -11.79 -4.00
CA SER A 178 44.21 -12.58 -5.20
C SER A 178 43.02 -12.67 -6.15
N ARG A 179 41.83 -12.92 -5.62
CA ARG A 179 40.58 -12.95 -6.39
C ARG A 179 40.28 -11.58 -7.00
N ALA A 180 40.25 -10.52 -6.18
CA ALA A 180 40.00 -9.17 -6.65
C ALA A 180 40.99 -8.72 -7.73
N ARG A 181 42.27 -9.11 -7.64
CA ARG A 181 43.30 -8.83 -8.64
C ARG A 181 42.95 -9.42 -10.02
N VAL A 182 42.50 -10.68 -10.05
CA VAL A 182 42.10 -11.35 -11.29
C VAL A 182 40.82 -10.74 -11.86
N GLU A 183 39.85 -10.48 -11.06
CA GLU A 183 38.54 -9.92 -11.46
C GLU A 183 38.70 -8.47 -11.99
N ILE A 184 39.54 -7.64 -11.36
CA ILE A 184 39.83 -6.27 -11.82
C ILE A 184 40.63 -6.30 -13.12
N ALA A 185 41.67 -7.12 -13.22
CA ALA A 185 42.48 -7.23 -14.41
C ALA A 185 41.71 -7.77 -15.63
N SER A 186 40.70 -8.63 -15.40
CA SER A 186 39.81 -9.12 -16.45
C SER A 186 38.67 -8.15 -16.81
N GLY A 187 38.53 -7.05 -16.08
CA GLY A 187 37.44 -6.08 -16.29
C GLY A 187 36.07 -6.52 -15.76
N LEU A 188 35.99 -7.65 -15.02
CA LEU A 188 34.75 -8.12 -14.41
C LEU A 188 34.32 -7.26 -13.22
N GLU A 189 35.30 -6.72 -12.49
CA GLU A 189 35.08 -5.86 -11.32
C GLU A 189 35.79 -4.51 -11.49
N LYS A 190 35.21 -3.45 -10.94
CA LYS A 190 35.87 -2.17 -10.71
C LYS A 190 36.22 -2.00 -9.24
N LEU A 191 37.25 -1.21 -8.97
CA LEU A 191 37.61 -0.82 -7.62
C LEU A 191 37.12 0.60 -7.34
N PHE A 192 36.48 0.78 -6.19
CA PHE A 192 35.99 2.07 -5.72
C PHE A 192 36.61 2.46 -4.39
N GLU A 193 36.78 3.74 -4.19
CA GLU A 193 36.93 4.33 -2.88
C GLU A 193 35.55 4.84 -2.42
N ILE A 194 35.18 4.46 -1.21
CA ILE A 194 33.91 4.87 -0.61
C ILE A 194 34.13 5.57 0.72
N ARG A 195 33.19 6.44 1.07
CA ARG A 195 33.08 7.04 2.40
C ARG A 195 31.62 7.01 2.82
N LEU A 196 31.34 6.39 3.96
CA LEU A 196 30.00 6.25 4.51
C LEU A 196 29.89 7.07 5.81
N THR A 197 28.88 7.92 5.86
CA THR A 197 28.59 8.77 7.03
C THR A 197 27.13 8.67 7.44
N PHE A 198 26.90 8.77 8.75
CA PHE A 198 25.56 8.81 9.35
C PHE A 198 25.42 10.10 10.14
N THR A 199 24.39 10.89 9.85
CA THR A 199 24.08 12.12 10.58
C THR A 199 22.88 11.89 11.48
N VAL A 200 23.06 12.10 12.77
CA VAL A 200 22.02 12.04 13.81
C VAL A 200 21.64 13.43 14.22
N THR A 201 20.34 13.71 14.37
CA THR A 201 19.83 15.01 14.85
C THR A 201 19.03 14.84 16.13
N GLY A 202 18.91 15.93 16.90
CA GLY A 202 18.07 15.99 18.10
C GLY A 202 17.69 17.43 18.44
N LYS A 203 16.49 17.65 18.97
CA LYS A 203 16.00 18.97 19.40
C LYS A 203 16.71 19.46 20.69
N SER A 204 17.27 18.50 21.43
CA SER A 204 18.06 18.78 22.64
C SER A 204 19.35 17.96 22.67
N TYR A 205 20.29 18.33 23.54
CA TYR A 205 21.53 17.56 23.73
C TYR A 205 21.26 16.16 24.28
N GLU A 206 20.26 15.99 25.12
CA GLU A 206 19.88 14.68 25.68
C GLU A 206 19.31 13.77 24.60
N GLU A 207 18.44 14.29 23.74
CA GLU A 207 17.90 13.55 22.62
C GLU A 207 19.02 13.16 21.63
N LEU A 208 19.88 14.12 21.25
CA LEU A 208 21.02 13.84 20.37
C LEU A 208 21.93 12.77 20.96
N ARG A 209 22.20 12.84 22.27
CA ARG A 209 23.01 11.85 23.00
C ARG A 209 22.34 10.47 22.99
N GLY A 210 21.05 10.40 23.31
CA GLY A 210 20.27 9.15 23.31
C GLY A 210 20.29 8.46 21.94
N ARG A 211 19.97 9.20 20.87
CA ARG A 211 20.02 8.69 19.49
C ARG A 211 21.43 8.28 19.06
N SER A 212 22.45 9.06 19.48
CA SER A 212 23.86 8.72 19.18
C SER A 212 24.29 7.41 19.84
N ILE A 213 23.86 7.15 21.09
CA ILE A 213 24.12 5.90 21.79
C ILE A 213 23.37 4.76 21.12
N ALA A 214 22.09 4.94 20.75
CA ALA A 214 21.32 3.94 20.05
C ALA A 214 21.97 3.53 18.72
N LEU A 215 22.46 4.52 17.94
CA LEU A 215 23.21 4.26 16.72
C LEU A 215 24.50 3.48 16.99
N ALA A 216 25.30 3.89 17.98
CA ALA A 216 26.55 3.21 18.35
C ALA A 216 26.28 1.75 18.76
N ASN A 217 25.25 1.52 19.60
CA ASN A 217 24.88 0.18 20.04
C ASN A 217 24.38 -0.70 18.89
N SER A 218 23.71 -0.12 17.90
CA SER A 218 23.25 -0.88 16.71
C SER A 218 24.43 -1.43 15.88
N PHE A 219 25.59 -0.80 15.94
CA PHE A 219 26.82 -1.31 15.35
C PHE A 219 27.50 -2.36 16.20
N GLU A 220 27.42 -2.26 17.51
CA GLU A 220 28.06 -3.23 18.44
C GLU A 220 27.36 -4.59 18.44
N TYR A 221 26.04 -4.60 18.25
CA TYR A 221 25.24 -5.84 18.26
C TYR A 221 25.08 -6.49 16.87
N ALA A 222 25.64 -5.92 15.81
CA ALA A 222 25.66 -6.58 14.51
C ALA A 222 26.72 -7.70 14.51
N GLU A 223 26.46 -8.84 13.85
CA GLU A 223 27.42 -9.95 13.76
C GLU A 223 28.81 -9.55 13.25
N ALA A 224 28.88 -8.51 12.43
CA ALA A 224 30.11 -7.92 11.92
C ALA A 224 29.95 -6.39 11.84
N PRO A 225 29.94 -5.68 12.97
CA PRO A 225 29.66 -4.25 12.98
C PRO A 225 30.77 -3.47 12.27
N PRO A 226 30.44 -2.49 11.44
CA PRO A 226 31.41 -1.52 10.95
C PRO A 226 31.94 -0.71 12.14
N ARG A 227 33.23 -0.41 12.15
CA ARG A 227 33.80 0.49 13.17
C ARG A 227 33.42 1.92 12.81
N VAL A 228 32.85 2.63 13.79
CA VAL A 228 32.37 4.00 13.60
C VAL A 228 33.23 4.95 14.44
N GLN A 229 33.62 6.05 13.83
CA GLN A 229 34.32 7.12 14.53
C GLN A 229 33.48 8.41 14.42
N THR A 230 33.30 9.09 15.54
CA THR A 230 32.58 10.37 15.60
C THR A 230 33.50 11.51 15.18
N PHE A 231 33.06 12.33 14.22
CA PHE A 231 33.74 13.55 13.80
C PHE A 231 32.89 14.77 14.11
N VAL A 232 33.56 15.87 14.39
CA VAL A 232 32.94 17.19 14.49
C VAL A 232 33.19 17.94 13.21
N TYR A 233 32.16 18.53 12.62
CA TYR A 233 32.29 19.32 11.40
C TYR A 233 32.95 20.67 11.68
N ALA A 234 33.93 21.03 10.87
CA ALA A 234 34.38 22.39 10.75
C ALA A 234 33.42 23.19 9.86
N LEU A 235 33.08 24.40 10.27
CA LEU A 235 32.07 25.30 9.70
C LEU A 235 32.26 25.74 8.22
N ARG A 236 33.19 25.23 7.48
CA ARG A 236 33.52 25.73 6.14
C ARG A 236 33.04 24.78 5.06
N GLY A 237 31.80 24.98 4.64
CA GLY A 237 31.23 24.37 3.43
C GLY A 237 30.82 22.89 3.55
N PRO A 238 30.32 22.30 2.49
CA PRO A 238 29.88 20.90 2.45
C PRO A 238 31.04 19.90 2.47
N ALA A 239 32.21 20.31 2.90
CA ALA A 239 33.39 19.45 3.01
C ALA A 239 33.26 18.52 4.21
N PHE A 240 32.41 17.59 4.09
CA PHE A 240 32.16 16.42 4.89
C PHE A 240 33.39 15.50 5.01
N ALA A 241 34.57 15.98 4.81
CA ALA A 241 35.65 15.27 4.20
C ALA A 241 36.76 14.84 5.13
N SER A 242 36.55 14.68 6.42
CA SER A 242 37.60 14.08 7.27
C SER A 242 37.48 12.57 7.46
N GLY A 243 36.47 11.92 6.85
CA GLY A 243 36.31 10.47 6.89
C GLY A 243 37.37 9.74 6.06
N ARG A 244 37.76 8.55 6.52
CA ARG A 244 38.66 7.67 5.78
C ARG A 244 37.95 7.11 4.57
N TRP A 245 38.64 7.11 3.42
CA TRP A 245 38.22 6.36 2.25
C TRP A 245 38.53 4.87 2.43
N LEU A 246 37.53 4.04 2.13
CA LEU A 246 37.61 2.59 2.19
C LEU A 246 37.59 2.05 0.76
N TYR A 247 38.26 0.94 0.52
CA TYR A 247 38.33 0.33 -0.82
C TYR A 247 37.39 -0.86 -0.90
N VAL A 248 36.55 -0.87 -1.94
CA VAL A 248 35.52 -1.91 -2.16
C VAL A 248 35.42 -2.19 -3.67
N THR A 249 35.23 -3.45 -4.05
CA THR A 249 34.92 -3.82 -5.45
C THR A 249 33.46 -3.49 -5.79
N SER A 250 33.10 -3.48 -7.10
CA SER A 250 31.71 -3.21 -7.51
C SER A 250 30.70 -4.17 -6.86
N SER A 251 31.02 -5.46 -6.77
CA SER A 251 30.16 -6.44 -6.07
C SER A 251 30.06 -6.18 -4.57
N GLY A 252 31.18 -5.82 -3.93
CA GLY A 252 31.17 -5.41 -2.52
C GLY A 252 30.37 -4.13 -2.27
N LEU A 253 30.45 -3.17 -3.21
CA LEU A 253 29.71 -1.91 -3.14
C LEU A 253 28.21 -2.11 -3.34
N SER A 254 27.78 -3.11 -4.08
CA SER A 254 26.36 -3.40 -4.31
C SER A 254 25.61 -3.76 -3.03
N ALA A 255 26.29 -4.28 -2.00
CA ALA A 255 25.69 -4.50 -0.68
C ALA A 255 25.18 -3.20 -0.02
N PHE A 256 25.75 -2.06 -0.41
CA PHE A 256 25.36 -0.73 0.06
C PHE A 256 24.14 -0.17 -0.69
N PHE A 257 23.43 -0.98 -1.47
CA PHE A 257 22.25 -0.53 -2.20
C PHE A 257 21.42 0.44 -1.37
N PRO A 258 21.36 1.74 -1.74
CA PRO A 258 20.84 2.77 -0.85
C PRO A 258 19.34 2.98 -1.00
N PHE A 259 18.72 2.43 -2.04
CA PHE A 259 17.32 2.70 -2.41
C PHE A 259 16.37 1.61 -1.91
N ALA A 260 16.79 0.84 -0.89
CA ALA A 260 15.97 -0.19 -0.27
C ALA A 260 14.99 0.43 0.72
N GLY A 261 13.71 0.26 0.46
CA GLY A 261 12.64 0.75 1.30
C GLY A 261 11.57 1.45 0.47
N MET A 262 10.34 1.30 0.90
CA MET A 262 9.23 1.93 0.23
C MET A 262 8.34 2.57 1.26
N ASP A 263 8.23 3.89 1.20
CA ASP A 263 7.23 4.64 1.92
C ASP A 263 6.19 5.15 0.92
N LEU A 264 4.94 5.17 1.33
CA LEU A 264 3.84 5.71 0.55
C LEU A 264 3.34 6.98 1.22
N VAL A 265 3.56 8.09 0.55
CA VAL A 265 3.13 9.42 1.01
C VAL A 265 2.50 10.15 -0.17
N ASP A 266 1.20 9.94 -0.36
CA ASP A 266 0.46 10.63 -1.41
C ASP A 266 0.15 12.08 -0.98
N PRO A 267 0.30 13.08 -1.86
CA PRO A 267 0.18 14.50 -1.49
C PRO A 267 -1.18 14.88 -0.87
N ASN A 268 -2.27 14.27 -1.36
CA ASN A 268 -3.64 14.51 -0.92
C ASN A 268 -4.23 13.32 -0.16
N GLY A 269 -3.36 12.43 0.31
CA GLY A 269 -3.75 11.20 0.99
C GLY A 269 -4.15 11.42 2.44
N CYS A 270 -4.88 10.46 2.99
CA CYS A 270 -5.11 10.37 4.42
C CYS A 270 -4.24 9.29 5.07
N PHE A 271 -4.05 9.40 6.38
CA PHE A 271 -3.32 8.41 7.16
C PHE A 271 -4.03 7.05 7.14
N LEU A 272 -3.40 6.03 6.58
CA LEU A 272 -3.91 4.66 6.57
C LEU A 272 -3.35 3.82 7.72
N GLY A 273 -2.10 4.07 8.10
CA GLY A 273 -1.40 3.33 9.14
C GLY A 273 0.09 3.58 9.13
N VAL A 274 0.87 2.67 9.71
CA VAL A 274 2.32 2.76 9.84
C VAL A 274 2.98 1.63 9.07
N ASN A 275 3.98 1.95 8.27
CA ASN A 275 4.83 0.98 7.60
C ASN A 275 5.60 0.15 8.63
N LEU A 276 5.50 -1.18 8.55
CA LEU A 276 6.15 -2.08 9.52
C LEU A 276 7.66 -2.17 9.35
N GLN A 277 8.19 -1.78 8.19
CA GLN A 277 9.63 -1.81 7.91
C GLN A 277 10.29 -0.48 8.26
N THR A 278 9.73 0.63 7.77
CA THR A 278 10.33 1.96 7.93
C THR A 278 9.80 2.72 9.13
N ARG A 279 8.69 2.25 9.74
CA ARG A 279 7.94 2.92 10.81
C ARG A 279 7.34 4.27 10.42
N ASN A 280 7.44 4.65 9.17
CA ASN A 280 6.85 5.88 8.66
C ASN A 280 5.33 5.76 8.48
N ALA A 281 4.63 6.89 8.43
CA ALA A 281 3.22 6.89 8.09
C ALA A 281 2.99 6.41 6.66
N VAL A 282 1.95 5.64 6.47
CA VAL A 282 1.38 5.33 5.17
C VAL A 282 0.27 6.33 4.92
N ILE A 283 0.51 7.25 3.99
CA ILE A 283 -0.45 8.27 3.55
C ILE A 283 -0.94 7.86 2.17
N PHE A 284 -2.22 7.60 2.07
CA PHE A 284 -2.79 6.98 0.90
C PHE A 284 -3.99 7.75 0.35
N ASP A 285 -3.94 8.05 -0.95
CA ASP A 285 -5.09 8.54 -1.75
C ASP A 285 -5.39 7.53 -2.85
N VAL A 286 -6.55 6.92 -2.82
CA VAL A 286 -6.99 5.97 -3.85
C VAL A 286 -7.06 6.62 -5.25
N PHE A 287 -7.31 7.94 -5.32
CA PHE A 287 -7.45 8.69 -6.57
C PHE A 287 -6.12 9.03 -7.26
N GLU A 288 -5.00 8.79 -6.60
CA GLU A 288 -3.65 8.86 -7.21
C GLU A 288 -3.30 7.59 -8.02
N ARG A 289 -4.18 6.61 -8.08
CA ARG A 289 -3.96 5.31 -8.77
C ARG A 289 -4.56 5.31 -10.18
N ASP A 290 -4.13 4.32 -10.99
CA ASP A 290 -4.65 4.13 -12.37
C ASP A 290 -6.13 3.79 -12.40
N ASN A 291 -6.63 3.07 -11.39
CA ASN A 291 -8.04 2.91 -11.08
C ASN A 291 -8.25 3.04 -9.56
N TYR A 292 -9.48 3.32 -9.18
CA TYR A 292 -9.81 3.69 -7.80
C TYR A 292 -10.41 2.52 -6.99
N ASN A 293 -10.31 1.29 -7.51
CA ASN A 293 -10.86 0.13 -6.84
C ASN A 293 -9.90 -0.42 -5.78
N VAL A 294 -10.47 -0.85 -4.67
CA VAL A 294 -9.74 -1.41 -3.53
C VAL A 294 -10.35 -2.74 -3.14
N THR A 295 -9.55 -3.78 -3.08
CA THR A 295 -9.94 -5.08 -2.53
C THR A 295 -9.27 -5.33 -1.19
N ILE A 296 -10.04 -5.63 -0.15
CA ILE A 296 -9.53 -5.91 1.20
C ILE A 296 -9.82 -7.36 1.55
N LEU A 297 -8.77 -8.15 1.73
CA LEU A 297 -8.84 -9.57 2.04
C LEU A 297 -8.34 -9.85 3.45
N GLY A 298 -9.03 -10.68 4.21
CA GLY A 298 -8.57 -11.05 5.55
C GLY A 298 -9.57 -11.89 6.33
N LEU A 299 -9.07 -12.73 7.22
CA LEU A 299 -9.90 -13.54 8.11
C LEU A 299 -10.76 -12.68 9.03
N THR A 300 -11.84 -13.27 9.55
CA THR A 300 -12.71 -12.63 10.56
C THR A 300 -11.88 -12.27 11.80
N GLY A 301 -12.11 -11.05 12.32
CA GLY A 301 -11.43 -10.57 13.54
C GLY A 301 -10.00 -10.03 13.31
N TYR A 302 -9.49 -9.99 12.07
CA TYR A 302 -8.18 -9.43 11.76
C TYR A 302 -8.20 -7.98 11.30
N GLY A 303 -9.35 -7.29 11.40
CA GLY A 303 -9.40 -5.83 11.31
C GLY A 303 -9.85 -5.24 9.99
N LYS A 304 -10.50 -6.00 9.06
CA LYS A 304 -11.05 -5.47 7.80
C LYS A 304 -11.99 -4.28 8.04
N SER A 305 -13.10 -4.51 8.75
CA SER A 305 -14.10 -3.47 9.03
C SER A 305 -13.52 -2.30 9.84
N MET A 306 -12.55 -2.57 10.76
CA MET A 306 -11.84 -1.52 11.49
C MET A 306 -10.98 -0.65 10.59
N LEU A 307 -10.29 -1.24 9.61
CA LEU A 307 -9.51 -0.51 8.61
C LEU A 307 -10.42 0.38 7.76
N ILE A 308 -11.52 -0.16 7.28
CA ILE A 308 -12.49 0.58 6.46
C ILE A 308 -13.08 1.75 7.26
N LYS A 309 -13.55 1.49 8.49
CA LYS A 309 -14.13 2.53 9.35
C LYS A 309 -13.17 3.67 9.64
N ALA A 310 -11.94 3.36 10.06
CA ALA A 310 -10.92 4.37 10.33
C ALA A 310 -10.56 5.16 9.07
N TRP A 311 -10.42 4.48 7.93
CA TRP A 311 -10.10 5.13 6.67
C TRP A 311 -11.22 6.06 6.20
N LEU A 312 -12.49 5.60 6.21
CA LEU A 312 -13.64 6.43 5.81
C LEU A 312 -13.86 7.62 6.75
N SER A 313 -13.67 7.44 8.06
CA SER A 313 -13.73 8.54 9.03
C SER A 313 -12.69 9.62 8.69
N ARG A 314 -11.45 9.22 8.46
CA ARG A 314 -10.35 10.13 8.09
C ARG A 314 -10.57 10.80 6.73
N LEU A 315 -11.11 10.07 5.75
CA LEU A 315 -11.47 10.62 4.44
C LEU A 315 -12.59 11.69 4.57
N ALA A 316 -13.61 11.42 5.37
CA ALA A 316 -14.71 12.36 5.57
C ALA A 316 -14.26 13.65 6.27
N GLN A 317 -13.27 13.54 7.16
CA GLN A 317 -12.66 14.70 7.82
C GLN A 317 -11.75 15.51 6.88
N ALA A 318 -11.10 14.84 5.92
CA ALA A 318 -10.24 15.50 4.93
C ALA A 318 -11.04 16.14 3.78
N ASP A 319 -12.19 15.56 3.41
CA ASP A 319 -13.07 16.03 2.33
C ASP A 319 -14.54 15.89 2.73
N ASP A 320 -15.13 16.99 3.19
CA ASP A 320 -16.51 17.08 3.64
C ASP A 320 -17.54 16.96 2.51
N LYS A 321 -17.11 17.11 1.24
CA LYS A 321 -17.96 17.04 0.04
C LYS A 321 -17.97 15.64 -0.60
N SER A 322 -17.22 14.69 -0.04
CA SER A 322 -17.17 13.33 -0.58
C SER A 322 -18.49 12.61 -0.39
N TYR A 323 -18.88 11.81 -1.38
CA TYR A 323 -20.04 10.94 -1.33
C TYR A 323 -19.62 9.56 -0.80
N MET A 324 -20.38 8.99 0.11
CA MET A 324 -20.11 7.68 0.72
C MET A 324 -21.36 6.81 0.75
N PHE A 325 -21.31 5.68 0.06
CA PHE A 325 -22.40 4.69 0.01
C PHE A 325 -21.89 3.40 0.59
N ILE A 326 -22.31 3.07 1.82
CA ILE A 326 -21.81 1.96 2.60
C ILE A 326 -22.88 0.88 2.72
N PHE A 327 -22.58 -0.29 2.18
CA PHE A 327 -23.39 -1.50 2.35
C PHE A 327 -22.90 -2.20 3.61
N ASP A 328 -23.69 -2.09 4.68
CA ASP A 328 -23.35 -2.62 6.00
C ASP A 328 -23.43 -4.14 6.03
N SER A 329 -22.63 -4.75 6.87
CA SER A 329 -22.49 -6.20 7.02
C SER A 329 -23.84 -6.93 7.10
N ILE A 330 -23.87 -8.12 6.50
CA ILE A 330 -25.04 -8.98 6.41
C ILE A 330 -25.45 -9.54 7.77
N VAL A 331 -24.49 -9.69 8.69
CA VAL A 331 -24.72 -10.39 9.96
C VAL A 331 -25.10 -9.43 11.09
N LYS A 332 -24.45 -8.25 11.12
CA LYS A 332 -24.63 -7.27 12.19
C LYS A 332 -24.34 -5.87 11.66
N PRO A 333 -25.15 -4.86 12.01
CA PRO A 333 -24.95 -3.50 11.49
C PRO A 333 -23.72 -2.86 12.15
N GLU A 334 -22.54 -3.07 11.57
CA GLU A 334 -21.28 -2.61 12.12
C GLU A 334 -20.94 -1.14 11.80
N TYR A 335 -21.49 -0.59 10.72
CA TYR A 335 -21.25 0.80 10.30
C TYR A 335 -22.33 1.75 10.81
N ALA A 336 -23.54 1.25 10.99
CA ALA A 336 -24.68 2.00 11.52
C ALA A 336 -24.74 2.05 13.04
N LEU A 337 -24.06 1.13 13.73
CA LEU A 337 -23.97 1.08 15.18
C LEU A 337 -22.52 1.05 15.64
N GLY A 338 -22.20 1.75 16.72
CA GLY A 338 -20.88 1.75 17.33
C GLY A 338 -20.63 0.58 18.27
N ALA A 339 -19.51 0.62 18.98
CA ALA A 339 -19.09 -0.41 19.93
C ALA A 339 -20.09 -0.65 21.06
N ASP A 340 -20.74 0.42 21.52
CA ASP A 340 -21.77 0.41 22.57
C ASP A 340 -23.18 0.08 22.04
N GLY A 341 -23.32 -0.18 20.75
CA GLY A 341 -24.60 -0.47 20.09
C GLY A 341 -25.45 0.76 19.80
N THR A 342 -24.91 1.98 19.96
CA THR A 342 -25.64 3.22 19.68
C THR A 342 -25.27 3.79 18.31
N TYR A 343 -26.15 4.63 17.74
CA TYR A 343 -25.88 5.37 16.52
C TYR A 343 -24.82 6.44 16.75
N GLU A 344 -24.83 7.11 17.89
CA GLU A 344 -23.96 8.25 18.23
C GLU A 344 -22.46 7.88 18.20
N SER A 345 -22.15 6.63 18.52
CA SER A 345 -20.77 6.10 18.49
C SER A 345 -20.41 5.42 17.18
N SER A 346 -21.33 5.38 16.20
CA SER A 346 -21.12 4.70 14.92
C SER A 346 -20.27 5.51 13.92
N LEU A 347 -19.78 4.83 12.89
CA LEU A 347 -19.19 5.50 11.74
C LEU A 347 -20.23 6.39 11.03
N ALA A 348 -21.48 5.92 10.89
CA ALA A 348 -22.53 6.68 10.23
C ALA A 348 -22.73 8.06 10.88
N SER A 349 -22.77 8.11 12.21
CA SER A 349 -22.84 9.37 12.95
C SER A 349 -21.62 10.25 12.72
N GLU A 350 -20.42 9.68 12.74
CA GLU A 350 -19.17 10.41 12.60
C GLU A 350 -19.02 11.06 11.21
N VAL A 351 -19.37 10.34 10.16
CA VAL A 351 -19.30 10.88 8.80
C VAL A 351 -20.55 11.66 8.37
N GLY A 352 -21.55 11.78 9.25
CA GLY A 352 -22.82 12.45 8.94
C GLY A 352 -23.69 11.69 7.93
N ALA A 353 -23.58 10.36 7.88
CA ALA A 353 -24.35 9.54 6.94
C ALA A 353 -25.77 9.26 7.45
N GLN A 354 -26.72 9.26 6.53
CA GLN A 354 -28.08 8.78 6.80
C GLN A 354 -28.09 7.25 6.79
N VAL A 355 -28.76 6.66 7.78
CA VAL A 355 -28.90 5.22 7.89
C VAL A 355 -30.27 4.80 7.35
N LEU A 356 -30.27 3.95 6.33
CA LEU A 356 -31.47 3.32 5.79
C LEU A 356 -31.49 1.86 6.20
N ARG A 357 -32.41 1.50 7.12
CA ARG A 357 -32.59 0.13 7.59
C ARG A 357 -33.76 -0.53 6.87
N PHE A 358 -33.50 -1.71 6.31
CA PHE A 358 -34.49 -2.55 5.64
C PHE A 358 -35.02 -3.58 6.61
N ASN A 359 -36.13 -3.25 7.31
CA ASN A 359 -36.78 -4.18 8.20
C ASN A 359 -38.03 -4.78 7.56
N ASP A 360 -38.50 -5.91 8.12
CA ASP A 360 -39.68 -6.62 7.60
C ASP A 360 -41.02 -6.07 8.08
N LYS A 361 -41.08 -4.85 8.62
CA LYS A 361 -42.32 -4.28 9.21
C LYS A 361 -42.66 -2.95 8.52
N ASP A 362 -43.88 -2.90 7.99
CA ASP A 362 -44.68 -1.72 7.61
C ASP A 362 -44.00 -0.54 6.85
N GLN A 363 -42.79 -0.68 6.38
CA GLN A 363 -42.05 0.36 5.69
C GLN A 363 -41.98 0.04 4.19
N THR A 364 -42.27 1.03 3.35
CA THR A 364 -42.12 0.94 1.88
C THR A 364 -40.87 1.72 1.42
N TYR A 365 -40.28 1.25 0.34
CA TYR A 365 -39.04 1.81 -0.25
C TYR A 365 -39.26 2.02 -1.75
N GLY A 366 -38.44 2.81 -2.39
CA GLY A 366 -38.63 3.20 -3.81
C GLY A 366 -37.61 2.58 -4.75
N PHE A 367 -37.33 1.29 -4.63
CA PHE A 367 -36.35 0.58 -5.48
C PHE A 367 -37.05 -0.29 -6.54
N ASP A 368 -38.13 0.21 -7.17
CA ASP A 368 -38.74 -0.48 -8.32
C ASP A 368 -37.71 -0.60 -9.45
N PRO A 369 -37.53 -1.80 -10.05
CA PRO A 369 -36.60 -2.03 -11.15
C PRO A 369 -36.78 -1.02 -12.32
N PHE A 370 -38.00 -0.60 -12.61
CA PHE A 370 -38.28 0.41 -13.67
C PHE A 370 -37.81 1.83 -13.29
N ILE A 371 -37.60 2.10 -12.02
CA ILE A 371 -37.01 3.36 -11.52
C ILE A 371 -35.49 3.23 -11.44
N VAL A 372 -35.01 2.07 -10.99
CA VAL A 372 -33.58 1.82 -10.74
C VAL A 372 -32.78 1.71 -12.04
N PHE A 373 -33.23 0.89 -12.98
CA PHE A 373 -32.52 0.67 -14.24
C PHE A 373 -32.87 1.74 -15.28
N GLU A 374 -31.88 2.11 -16.09
CA GLU A 374 -32.09 3.05 -17.21
C GLU A 374 -32.86 2.41 -18.36
N SER A 375 -32.72 1.11 -18.51
CA SER A 375 -33.34 0.30 -19.58
C SER A 375 -34.53 -0.49 -19.03
N LYS A 376 -35.70 -0.36 -19.65
CA LYS A 376 -36.87 -1.20 -19.37
C LYS A 376 -36.59 -2.68 -19.64
N LYS A 377 -35.64 -2.99 -20.53
CA LYS A 377 -35.20 -4.35 -20.79
C LYS A 377 -34.52 -4.91 -19.55
N ASP A 378 -33.58 -4.16 -18.95
CA ASP A 378 -32.82 -4.60 -17.77
C ASP A 378 -33.75 -4.74 -16.54
N ALA A 379 -34.74 -3.85 -16.40
CA ALA A 379 -35.79 -4.01 -15.41
C ALA A 379 -36.59 -5.32 -15.61
N GLY A 380 -36.95 -5.64 -16.85
CA GLY A 380 -37.62 -6.89 -17.19
C GLY A 380 -36.76 -8.13 -16.93
N GLU A 381 -35.47 -8.08 -17.28
CA GLU A 381 -34.53 -9.19 -17.01
C GLU A 381 -34.35 -9.41 -15.51
N PHE A 382 -34.21 -8.34 -14.71
CA PHE A 382 -34.14 -8.46 -13.25
C PHE A 382 -35.41 -9.14 -12.68
N ILE A 383 -36.60 -8.70 -13.12
CA ILE A 383 -37.87 -9.29 -12.70
C ILE A 383 -37.97 -10.76 -13.15
N ARG A 384 -37.48 -11.09 -14.34
CA ARG A 384 -37.42 -12.47 -14.85
C ARG A 384 -36.57 -13.36 -13.93
N GLU A 385 -35.37 -12.88 -13.55
CA GLU A 385 -34.48 -13.60 -12.64
C GLU A 385 -35.13 -13.80 -11.26
N MET A 386 -35.74 -12.74 -10.70
CA MET A 386 -36.45 -12.79 -9.42
C MET A 386 -37.63 -13.78 -9.45
N ALA A 387 -38.37 -13.81 -10.54
CA ALA A 387 -39.50 -14.73 -10.72
C ALA A 387 -39.06 -16.15 -11.13
N LYS A 388 -37.75 -16.40 -11.24
CA LYS A 388 -37.14 -17.69 -11.64
C LYS A 388 -37.70 -18.22 -12.94
N ILE A 389 -37.96 -17.33 -13.89
CA ILE A 389 -38.47 -17.66 -15.25
C ILE A 389 -37.28 -18.00 -16.13
N ASP A 390 -37.31 -19.20 -16.74
CA ASP A 390 -36.24 -19.68 -17.61
C ASP A 390 -36.09 -18.79 -18.84
N GLU A 391 -34.85 -18.46 -19.19
CA GLU A 391 -34.52 -17.74 -20.41
C GLU A 391 -34.96 -18.57 -21.65
N GLY A 392 -35.62 -17.92 -22.61
CA GLY A 392 -36.15 -18.60 -23.80
C GLY A 392 -37.51 -19.27 -23.64
N SER A 393 -38.14 -19.20 -22.45
CA SER A 393 -39.52 -19.63 -22.25
C SER A 393 -40.54 -18.63 -22.84
N ASP A 394 -41.75 -19.10 -23.17
CA ASP A 394 -42.84 -18.24 -23.64
C ASP A 394 -43.19 -17.17 -22.57
N GLN A 395 -43.11 -17.51 -21.28
CA GLN A 395 -43.32 -16.58 -20.16
C GLN A 395 -42.25 -15.50 -20.14
N ALA A 396 -40.99 -15.83 -20.44
CA ALA A 396 -39.92 -14.83 -20.52
C ALA A 396 -40.16 -13.87 -21.71
N ALA A 397 -40.57 -14.39 -22.85
CA ALA A 397 -40.90 -13.58 -24.03
C ALA A 397 -42.07 -12.62 -23.76
N GLU A 398 -43.14 -13.12 -23.10
CA GLU A 398 -44.29 -12.31 -22.69
C GLU A 398 -43.86 -11.21 -21.72
N LEU A 399 -43.12 -11.56 -20.65
CA LEU A 399 -42.64 -10.63 -19.61
C LEU A 399 -41.79 -9.50 -20.23
N LEU A 400 -40.80 -9.83 -21.06
CA LEU A 400 -39.93 -8.85 -21.69
C LEU A 400 -40.66 -7.95 -22.71
N ALA A 401 -41.68 -8.48 -23.39
CA ALA A 401 -42.53 -7.68 -24.26
C ALA A 401 -43.38 -6.67 -23.48
N LEU A 402 -43.94 -7.08 -22.35
CA LEU A 402 -44.74 -6.24 -21.46
C LEU A 402 -43.86 -5.23 -20.71
N ALA A 403 -42.64 -5.60 -20.29
CA ALA A 403 -41.71 -4.71 -19.62
C ALA A 403 -41.40 -3.46 -20.47
N LYS A 404 -41.29 -3.58 -21.79
CA LYS A 404 -41.08 -2.42 -22.69
C LYS A 404 -42.21 -1.38 -22.61
N GLN A 405 -43.40 -1.81 -22.23
CA GLN A 405 -44.61 -0.99 -22.23
C GLN A 405 -44.99 -0.53 -20.80
N SER A 406 -44.41 -1.15 -19.78
CA SER A 406 -44.69 -0.83 -18.36
C SER A 406 -43.76 0.25 -17.83
N SER A 407 -44.19 0.96 -16.79
CA SER A 407 -43.43 1.98 -16.07
C SER A 407 -43.21 1.62 -14.60
N SER A 408 -43.79 0.53 -14.12
CA SER A 408 -43.59 -0.02 -12.80
C SER A 408 -43.75 -1.54 -12.79
N THR A 409 -43.24 -2.19 -11.76
CA THR A 409 -43.44 -3.64 -11.55
C THR A 409 -44.89 -3.98 -11.32
N GLU A 410 -45.65 -3.12 -10.64
CA GLU A 410 -47.09 -3.29 -10.41
C GLU A 410 -47.87 -3.26 -11.73
N GLU A 411 -47.60 -2.27 -12.61
CA GLU A 411 -48.20 -2.18 -13.92
C GLU A 411 -47.86 -3.42 -14.79
N LEU A 412 -46.63 -3.90 -14.71
CA LEU A 412 -46.23 -5.13 -15.42
C LEU A 412 -47.05 -6.33 -14.96
N ILE A 413 -47.24 -6.51 -13.63
CA ILE A 413 -48.07 -7.61 -13.08
C ILE A 413 -49.53 -7.48 -13.53
N GLU A 414 -50.11 -6.27 -13.52
CA GLU A 414 -51.46 -6.02 -13.94
C GLU A 414 -51.70 -6.35 -15.44
N ARG A 415 -50.72 -6.07 -16.29
CA ARG A 415 -50.80 -6.32 -17.75
C ARG A 415 -50.54 -7.76 -18.10
N SER A 416 -49.96 -8.56 -17.22
CA SER A 416 -49.58 -9.93 -17.47
C SER A 416 -50.77 -10.84 -17.61
N GLY A 417 -50.66 -11.85 -18.49
CA GLY A 417 -51.66 -12.91 -18.61
C GLY A 417 -51.83 -13.71 -17.33
N PRO A 418 -52.95 -14.46 -17.17
CA PRO A 418 -53.30 -15.06 -15.88
C PRO A 418 -52.24 -15.97 -15.26
N GLU A 419 -51.52 -16.72 -16.08
CA GLU A 419 -50.45 -17.64 -15.65
C GLU A 419 -49.22 -16.89 -15.20
N LEU A 420 -48.72 -15.97 -16.04
CA LEU A 420 -47.59 -15.12 -15.72
C LEU A 420 -47.85 -14.24 -14.50
N ARG A 421 -49.03 -13.62 -14.40
CA ARG A 421 -49.47 -12.81 -13.26
C ARG A 421 -49.43 -13.61 -11.94
N ARG A 422 -50.01 -14.83 -11.95
CA ARG A 422 -49.98 -15.69 -10.75
C ARG A 422 -48.53 -15.97 -10.31
N ARG A 423 -47.63 -16.24 -11.24
CA ARG A 423 -46.24 -16.52 -10.95
C ARG A 423 -45.50 -15.27 -10.40
N LEU A 424 -45.64 -14.13 -11.08
CA LEU A 424 -45.02 -12.87 -10.64
C LEU A 424 -45.55 -12.46 -9.23
N THR A 425 -46.84 -12.54 -8.99
CA THR A 425 -47.41 -12.21 -7.68
C THR A 425 -46.83 -13.10 -6.57
N ALA A 426 -46.68 -14.41 -6.83
CA ALA A 426 -46.15 -15.33 -5.82
C ALA A 426 -44.66 -15.15 -5.55
N GLU A 427 -43.86 -15.03 -6.61
CA GLU A 427 -42.38 -14.95 -6.47
C GLU A 427 -41.90 -13.56 -6.04
N LEU A 428 -42.64 -12.49 -6.36
CA LEU A 428 -42.25 -11.12 -6.03
C LEU A 428 -42.92 -10.60 -4.73
N GLU A 429 -43.84 -11.37 -4.10
CA GLU A 429 -44.57 -10.95 -2.89
C GLU A 429 -43.65 -10.32 -1.83
N ALA A 430 -42.53 -10.98 -1.55
CA ALA A 430 -41.58 -10.52 -0.55
C ALA A 430 -40.80 -9.24 -0.97
N MET A 431 -40.76 -8.94 -2.28
CA MET A 431 -40.02 -7.77 -2.83
C MET A 431 -40.94 -6.55 -3.02
N MET A 432 -42.26 -6.71 -3.15
CA MET A 432 -43.17 -5.62 -3.52
C MET A 432 -43.10 -4.41 -2.59
N ARG A 433 -42.86 -4.60 -1.29
CA ARG A 433 -42.67 -3.49 -0.33
C ARG A 433 -41.41 -2.65 -0.60
N TYR A 434 -40.41 -3.22 -1.25
CA TYR A 434 -39.19 -2.52 -1.62
C TYR A 434 -39.34 -1.77 -2.93
N PHE A 435 -40.34 -2.08 -3.73
CA PHE A 435 -40.67 -1.44 -5.01
C PHE A 435 -41.59 -0.25 -4.88
N SER A 436 -42.55 -0.32 -3.93
CA SER A 436 -43.57 0.73 -3.71
C SER A 436 -43.06 1.77 -2.70
N GLY A 437 -43.11 3.05 -3.07
CA GLY A 437 -42.70 4.14 -2.20
C GLY A 437 -41.64 5.05 -2.87
N LYS A 438 -40.96 5.82 -2.04
CA LYS A 438 -39.91 6.74 -2.51
C LYS A 438 -38.72 6.69 -1.56
N THR A 439 -37.54 6.58 -2.11
CA THR A 439 -36.27 6.71 -1.39
C THR A 439 -35.39 7.72 -2.10
N ASP A 440 -34.97 8.75 -1.39
CA ASP A 440 -33.99 9.71 -1.88
C ASP A 440 -32.57 9.23 -1.54
N ILE A 441 -31.65 9.32 -2.49
CA ILE A 441 -30.24 9.01 -2.29
C ILE A 441 -29.50 10.28 -1.94
N TYR A 442 -28.95 10.34 -0.73
CA TYR A 442 -28.18 11.47 -0.20
C TYR A 442 -26.69 11.28 -0.44
N ASP A 443 -25.89 12.27 -0.11
CA ASP A 443 -24.44 12.29 -0.28
C ASP A 443 -23.72 11.21 0.54
N ARG A 444 -24.20 10.93 1.75
CA ARG A 444 -23.63 9.87 2.61
C ARG A 444 -24.75 9.00 3.16
N MET A 445 -24.67 7.70 2.85
CA MET A 445 -25.68 6.73 3.27
C MET A 445 -25.05 5.42 3.74
N VAL A 446 -25.65 4.84 4.77
CA VAL A 446 -25.39 3.47 5.23
C VAL A 446 -26.65 2.64 5.01
N PHE A 447 -26.55 1.59 4.21
CA PHE A 447 -27.66 0.67 3.92
C PHE A 447 -27.54 -0.58 4.80
N VAL A 448 -28.43 -0.74 5.75
CA VAL A 448 -28.44 -1.87 6.70
C VAL A 448 -29.38 -2.96 6.19
N LEU A 449 -28.80 -4.06 5.75
CA LEU A 449 -29.50 -5.20 5.15
C LEU A 449 -29.64 -6.40 6.10
N SER A 450 -29.01 -6.37 7.27
CA SER A 450 -29.00 -7.47 8.24
C SER A 450 -30.39 -7.87 8.76
N ASP A 451 -31.32 -6.95 8.71
CA ASP A 451 -32.70 -7.19 9.18
C ASP A 451 -33.58 -7.91 8.14
N VAL A 452 -33.10 -8.04 6.89
CA VAL A 452 -33.80 -8.79 5.82
C VAL A 452 -33.52 -10.28 5.98
N GLN A 453 -34.55 -11.04 6.38
CA GLN A 453 -34.38 -12.45 6.79
C GLN A 453 -34.07 -13.40 5.62
N SER A 454 -34.70 -13.18 4.46
CA SER A 454 -34.47 -14.01 3.29
C SER A 454 -33.15 -13.63 2.59
N PRO A 455 -32.14 -14.52 2.50
CA PRO A 455 -30.90 -14.24 1.80
C PRO A 455 -31.12 -13.81 0.35
N PHE A 456 -32.00 -14.51 -0.38
CA PHE A 456 -32.32 -14.21 -1.77
C PHE A 456 -32.90 -12.79 -1.93
N VAL A 457 -33.86 -12.40 -1.08
CA VAL A 457 -34.45 -11.05 -1.09
C VAL A 457 -33.43 -9.99 -0.73
N ARG A 458 -32.57 -10.28 0.25
CA ARG A 458 -31.52 -9.38 0.70
C ARG A 458 -30.50 -9.09 -0.42
N ASP A 459 -30.05 -10.14 -1.11
CA ASP A 459 -29.06 -10.03 -2.17
C ASP A 459 -29.63 -9.30 -3.39
N ALA A 460 -30.89 -9.58 -3.74
CA ALA A 460 -31.62 -8.86 -4.79
C ALA A 460 -31.78 -7.37 -4.46
N LEU A 461 -32.15 -7.08 -3.22
CA LEU A 461 -32.30 -5.70 -2.72
C LEU A 461 -30.96 -4.97 -2.72
N ALA A 462 -29.89 -5.62 -2.24
CA ALA A 462 -28.54 -5.06 -2.27
C ALA A 462 -28.11 -4.69 -3.70
N PHE A 463 -28.41 -5.55 -4.67
CA PHE A 463 -28.13 -5.27 -6.08
C PHE A 463 -28.93 -4.07 -6.62
N LEU A 464 -30.24 -3.98 -6.32
CA LEU A 464 -31.07 -2.83 -6.70
C LEU A 464 -30.56 -1.53 -6.11
N ILE A 465 -30.17 -1.55 -4.83
CA ILE A 465 -29.59 -0.38 -4.16
C ILE A 465 -28.29 0.01 -4.84
N LEU A 466 -27.41 -0.95 -5.14
CA LEU A 466 -26.14 -0.69 -5.84
C LEU A 466 -26.38 -0.08 -7.23
N ALA A 467 -27.33 -0.60 -7.98
CA ALA A 467 -27.70 -0.07 -9.29
C ALA A 467 -28.27 1.37 -9.18
N SER A 468 -29.09 1.64 -8.16
CA SER A 468 -29.62 2.98 -7.89
C SER A 468 -28.52 3.97 -7.49
N VAL A 469 -27.60 3.58 -6.62
CA VAL A 469 -26.41 4.35 -6.23
C VAL A 469 -25.53 4.63 -7.46
N TRP A 470 -25.30 3.62 -8.28
CA TRP A 470 -24.49 3.79 -9.49
C TRP A 470 -25.12 4.75 -10.49
N ARG A 471 -26.42 4.66 -10.69
CA ARG A 471 -27.17 5.63 -11.50
C ARG A 471 -27.04 7.06 -10.96
N THR A 472 -27.13 7.23 -9.65
CA THR A 472 -26.93 8.53 -8.98
C THR A 472 -25.51 9.04 -9.24
N ILE A 473 -24.49 8.22 -9.06
CA ILE A 473 -23.08 8.57 -9.26
C ILE A 473 -22.82 9.06 -10.70
N LYS A 474 -23.42 8.41 -11.71
CA LYS A 474 -23.29 8.82 -13.11
C LYS A 474 -23.84 10.24 -13.38
N GLY A 475 -24.80 10.70 -12.60
CA GLY A 475 -25.37 12.05 -12.67
C GLY A 475 -24.60 13.12 -11.89
N LEU A 476 -23.64 12.74 -11.05
CA LEU A 476 -22.90 13.68 -10.21
C LEU A 476 -21.65 14.24 -10.92
N PRO A 477 -21.21 15.47 -10.56
CA PRO A 477 -19.98 16.07 -11.09
C PRO A 477 -18.76 15.17 -10.86
N VAL A 478 -17.90 15.04 -11.85
CA VAL A 478 -16.66 14.25 -11.77
C VAL A 478 -15.67 14.84 -10.75
N SER A 479 -15.75 16.13 -10.45
CA SER A 479 -14.91 16.80 -9.45
C SER A 479 -15.14 16.31 -8.01
N LEU A 480 -16.27 15.67 -7.74
CA LEU A 480 -16.60 15.13 -6.41
C LEU A 480 -16.05 13.70 -6.29
N LYS A 481 -15.43 13.39 -5.16
CA LYS A 481 -14.97 12.03 -4.82
C LYS A 481 -16.16 11.20 -4.33
N LYS A 482 -16.31 9.98 -4.85
CA LYS A 482 -17.39 9.07 -4.46
C LYS A 482 -16.79 7.73 -4.02
N PHE A 483 -17.34 7.17 -2.96
CA PHE A 483 -16.93 5.89 -2.40
C PHE A 483 -18.13 4.95 -2.32
N ILE A 484 -18.03 3.79 -2.95
CA ILE A 484 -18.96 2.68 -2.78
C ILE A 484 -18.23 1.64 -1.96
N VAL A 485 -18.73 1.31 -0.79
CA VAL A 485 -18.11 0.38 0.16
C VAL A 485 -19.04 -0.81 0.37
N VAL A 486 -18.51 -1.99 0.09
CA VAL A 486 -19.23 -3.26 0.28
C VAL A 486 -18.41 -4.14 1.22
N ASP A 487 -18.86 -4.25 2.47
CA ASP A 487 -18.29 -5.21 3.41
C ASP A 487 -19.01 -6.55 3.22
N GLU A 488 -18.26 -7.66 3.23
CA GLU A 488 -18.73 -9.00 2.86
C GLU A 488 -19.27 -9.07 1.39
N GLY A 489 -18.48 -8.54 0.45
CA GLY A 489 -18.85 -8.43 -0.97
C GLY A 489 -19.10 -9.75 -1.70
N TRP A 490 -18.81 -10.90 -1.08
CA TRP A 490 -19.11 -12.22 -1.62
C TRP A 490 -20.61 -12.43 -1.89
N ALA A 491 -21.49 -11.80 -1.13
CA ALA A 491 -22.94 -11.92 -1.30
C ALA A 491 -23.42 -11.55 -2.71
N PHE A 492 -22.70 -10.67 -3.42
CA PHE A 492 -23.05 -10.29 -4.80
C PHE A 492 -22.54 -11.25 -5.88
N VAL A 493 -21.58 -12.10 -5.52
CA VAL A 493 -20.91 -13.01 -6.47
C VAL A 493 -21.12 -14.49 -6.10
N GLU A 494 -21.91 -14.75 -5.07
CA GLU A 494 -22.16 -16.10 -4.59
C GLU A 494 -22.86 -16.95 -5.64
N THR A 495 -22.38 -18.18 -5.77
CA THR A 495 -22.99 -19.18 -6.67
C THR A 495 -23.83 -20.16 -5.88
N ASN A 496 -24.94 -20.57 -6.45
CA ASN A 496 -25.78 -21.62 -5.90
C ASN A 496 -24.99 -22.94 -5.85
N PRO A 497 -24.74 -23.52 -4.66
CA PRO A 497 -23.89 -24.71 -4.52
C PRO A 497 -24.47 -25.96 -5.21
N ARG A 498 -25.76 -25.98 -5.55
CA ARG A 498 -26.39 -27.11 -6.26
C ARG A 498 -26.29 -27.02 -7.77
N THR A 499 -26.29 -25.79 -8.33
CA THR A 499 -26.34 -25.56 -9.77
C THR A 499 -25.02 -25.05 -10.32
N GLY A 500 -24.11 -24.55 -9.47
CA GLY A 500 -22.87 -23.86 -9.84
C GLY A 500 -23.13 -22.53 -10.56
N LYS A 501 -24.39 -22.09 -10.66
CA LYS A 501 -24.76 -20.83 -11.30
C LYS A 501 -24.90 -19.74 -10.23
N PRO A 502 -24.57 -18.49 -10.56
CA PRO A 502 -24.80 -17.36 -9.66
C PRO A 502 -26.27 -17.20 -9.33
N TYR A 503 -26.53 -16.70 -8.12
CA TYR A 503 -27.92 -16.37 -7.73
C TYR A 503 -28.47 -15.23 -8.59
N PHE A 504 -27.63 -14.26 -8.93
CA PHE A 504 -27.98 -13.11 -9.77
C PHE A 504 -26.97 -12.96 -10.92
N PRO A 505 -27.24 -13.51 -12.11
CA PRO A 505 -26.38 -13.35 -13.29
C PRO A 505 -26.12 -11.89 -13.65
N MET A 506 -27.12 -11.01 -13.53
CA MET A 506 -26.94 -9.58 -13.80
C MET A 506 -25.90 -8.92 -12.88
N ALA A 507 -25.80 -9.30 -11.61
CA ALA A 507 -24.82 -8.76 -10.69
C ALA A 507 -23.37 -9.07 -11.11
N ILE A 508 -23.17 -10.24 -11.74
CA ILE A 508 -21.87 -10.70 -12.22
C ILE A 508 -21.31 -9.83 -13.34
N GLU A 509 -22.18 -9.33 -14.21
CA GLU A 509 -21.78 -8.43 -15.31
C GLU A 509 -21.66 -6.99 -14.81
N PHE A 510 -22.52 -6.59 -13.88
CA PHE A 510 -22.66 -5.23 -13.40
C PHE A 510 -21.49 -4.79 -12.50
N ILE A 511 -21.04 -5.64 -11.55
CA ILE A 511 -19.96 -5.30 -10.63
C ILE A 511 -18.62 -5.07 -11.35
N PRO A 512 -18.19 -5.95 -12.29
CA PRO A 512 -17.02 -5.67 -13.11
C PRO A 512 -17.18 -4.42 -14.00
N GLU A 513 -18.39 -4.06 -14.41
CA GLU A 513 -18.64 -2.83 -15.14
C GLU A 513 -18.37 -1.60 -14.26
N ILE A 514 -18.91 -1.56 -13.03
CA ILE A 514 -18.61 -0.50 -12.06
C ILE A 514 -17.10 -0.40 -11.84
N ALA A 515 -16.43 -1.52 -11.61
CA ALA A 515 -15.01 -1.56 -11.36
C ALA A 515 -14.17 -1.01 -12.54
N ARG A 516 -14.59 -1.26 -13.79
CA ARG A 516 -13.90 -0.75 -14.98
C ARG A 516 -14.19 0.73 -15.27
N THR A 517 -15.42 1.16 -15.02
CA THR A 517 -15.89 2.49 -15.44
C THR A 517 -15.85 3.52 -14.32
N GLY A 518 -15.71 3.12 -13.05
CA GLY A 518 -15.72 3.98 -11.88
C GLY A 518 -14.76 5.17 -11.96
N ARG A 519 -13.58 4.97 -12.56
CA ARG A 519 -12.60 6.04 -12.77
C ARG A 519 -13.19 7.23 -13.55
N HIS A 520 -14.02 6.99 -14.55
CA HIS A 520 -14.62 8.06 -15.35
C HIS A 520 -15.58 8.96 -14.56
N TYR A 521 -16.06 8.47 -13.43
CA TYR A 521 -17.00 9.17 -12.55
C TYR A 521 -16.38 9.59 -11.21
N SER A 522 -15.06 9.46 -11.05
CA SER A 522 -14.36 9.66 -9.77
C SER A 522 -14.99 8.84 -8.63
N ALA A 523 -15.30 7.59 -8.93
CA ALA A 523 -15.90 6.64 -8.00
C ALA A 523 -14.90 5.53 -7.64
N ALA A 524 -14.62 5.39 -6.35
CA ALA A 524 -13.82 4.33 -5.77
C ALA A 524 -14.76 3.19 -5.30
N PHE A 525 -14.51 1.98 -5.76
CA PHE A 525 -15.22 0.79 -5.33
C PHE A 525 -14.35 0.01 -4.35
N ILE A 526 -14.76 -0.03 -3.08
CA ILE A 526 -14.05 -0.68 -1.99
C ILE A 526 -14.82 -1.94 -1.60
N MET A 527 -14.23 -3.10 -1.84
CA MET A 527 -14.83 -4.40 -1.51
C MET A 527 -13.97 -5.13 -0.48
N ALA A 528 -14.59 -5.61 0.60
CA ALA A 528 -13.95 -6.48 1.58
C ALA A 528 -14.53 -7.89 1.55
N SER A 529 -13.68 -8.91 1.74
CA SER A 529 -14.10 -10.30 1.85
C SER A 529 -13.18 -11.10 2.78
N GLN A 530 -13.70 -12.19 3.31
CA GLN A 530 -12.97 -13.13 4.17
C GLN A 530 -12.22 -14.17 3.36
N LEU A 531 -12.79 -14.65 2.27
CA LEU A 531 -12.28 -15.77 1.49
C LEU A 531 -11.91 -15.34 0.07
N VAL A 532 -10.74 -15.74 -0.36
CA VAL A 532 -10.31 -15.57 -1.77
C VAL A 532 -11.03 -16.55 -2.70
N SER A 533 -11.48 -17.68 -2.16
CA SER A 533 -12.33 -18.63 -2.90
C SER A 533 -13.64 -18.00 -3.39
N ASP A 534 -14.16 -17.00 -2.66
CA ASP A 534 -15.35 -16.25 -3.05
C ASP A 534 -15.13 -15.47 -4.35
N PHE A 535 -13.86 -15.21 -4.66
CA PHE A 535 -13.40 -14.56 -5.88
C PHE A 535 -12.93 -15.57 -6.96
N ALA A 536 -13.12 -16.89 -6.78
CA ALA A 536 -12.92 -17.84 -7.86
C ALA A 536 -14.01 -17.62 -8.94
N GLY A 537 -13.61 -17.54 -10.20
CA GLY A 537 -14.54 -17.18 -11.28
C GLY A 537 -14.72 -15.67 -11.44
N THR A 538 -15.95 -15.17 -11.31
CA THR A 538 -16.30 -13.74 -11.54
C THR A 538 -15.66 -12.77 -10.57
N GLY A 539 -15.45 -13.19 -9.33
CA GLY A 539 -14.77 -12.37 -8.32
C GLY A 539 -13.29 -12.11 -8.63
N ARG A 540 -12.66 -12.98 -9.40
CA ARG A 540 -11.27 -12.78 -9.87
C ARG A 540 -11.14 -11.49 -10.68
N ALA A 541 -12.13 -11.18 -11.51
CA ALA A 541 -12.14 -9.95 -12.31
C ALA A 541 -12.14 -8.68 -11.42
N VAL A 542 -12.77 -8.71 -10.23
CA VAL A 542 -12.76 -7.57 -9.30
C VAL A 542 -11.37 -7.38 -8.69
N ILE A 543 -10.71 -8.46 -8.26
CA ILE A 543 -9.35 -8.40 -7.72
C ILE A 543 -8.38 -7.90 -8.80
N GLU A 544 -8.45 -8.44 -10.01
CA GLU A 544 -7.59 -8.06 -11.13
C GLU A 544 -7.81 -6.60 -11.54
N ASN A 545 -9.06 -6.12 -11.49
CA ASN A 545 -9.41 -4.72 -11.78
C ASN A 545 -9.22 -3.77 -10.57
N SER A 546 -8.71 -4.22 -9.43
CA SER A 546 -8.37 -3.35 -8.31
C SER A 546 -6.91 -2.94 -8.39
N ALA A 547 -6.60 -1.64 -8.52
CA ALA A 547 -5.23 -1.16 -8.47
C ALA A 547 -4.64 -1.33 -7.07
N THR A 548 -5.48 -1.20 -6.05
CA THR A 548 -5.07 -1.35 -4.65
C THR A 548 -5.64 -2.62 -4.04
N LYS A 549 -4.80 -3.41 -3.36
CA LYS A 549 -5.23 -4.55 -2.56
C LYS A 549 -4.66 -4.44 -1.15
N VAL A 550 -5.46 -4.80 -0.17
CA VAL A 550 -5.01 -4.94 1.21
C VAL A 550 -5.18 -6.40 1.61
N VAL A 551 -4.09 -7.03 2.00
CA VAL A 551 -4.11 -8.43 2.44
C VAL A 551 -3.73 -8.47 3.91
N LEU A 552 -4.73 -8.65 4.76
CA LEU A 552 -4.57 -8.95 6.18
C LEU A 552 -4.33 -10.46 6.36
N ARG A 553 -4.24 -10.93 7.60
CA ARG A 553 -3.99 -12.35 7.89
C ARG A 553 -4.91 -13.27 7.11
N GLN A 554 -4.32 -14.35 6.60
CA GLN A 554 -4.99 -15.45 5.89
C GLN A 554 -4.64 -16.79 6.54
N ASP A 555 -5.40 -17.82 6.21
CA ASP A 555 -5.08 -19.22 6.54
C ASP A 555 -4.16 -19.85 5.48
N SER A 556 -3.55 -20.98 5.84
CA SER A 556 -2.61 -21.66 4.95
C SER A 556 -3.26 -22.24 3.69
N ALA A 557 -4.56 -22.56 3.71
CA ALA A 557 -5.25 -23.12 2.55
C ALA A 557 -5.51 -22.03 1.48
N SER A 558 -5.97 -20.86 1.92
CA SER A 558 -6.21 -19.69 1.06
C SER A 558 -4.90 -19.09 0.53
N MET A 559 -3.79 -19.21 1.28
CA MET A 559 -2.52 -18.55 0.97
C MET A 559 -1.92 -18.96 -0.37
N LYS A 560 -2.10 -20.20 -0.81
CA LYS A 560 -1.59 -20.67 -2.11
C LYS A 560 -2.24 -19.92 -3.26
N LEU A 561 -3.55 -19.77 -3.23
CA LEU A 561 -4.31 -19.04 -4.26
C LEU A 561 -3.98 -17.54 -4.24
N ILE A 562 -3.91 -16.95 -3.04
CA ILE A 562 -3.57 -15.53 -2.86
C ILE A 562 -2.18 -15.23 -3.41
N LYS A 563 -1.20 -16.08 -3.10
CA LYS A 563 0.17 -15.94 -3.59
C LYS A 563 0.23 -15.93 -5.12
N GLU A 564 -0.52 -16.83 -5.75
CA GLU A 564 -0.58 -16.94 -7.21
C GLU A 564 -1.29 -15.72 -7.85
N VAL A 565 -2.48 -15.37 -7.34
CA VAL A 565 -3.30 -14.27 -7.91
C VAL A 565 -2.64 -12.91 -7.72
N LEU A 566 -2.00 -12.68 -6.57
CA LEU A 566 -1.38 -11.39 -6.22
C LEU A 566 0.13 -11.36 -6.43
N ASN A 567 0.72 -12.42 -6.97
CA ASN A 567 2.16 -12.56 -7.22
C ASN A 567 3.02 -12.23 -5.98
N LEU A 568 2.65 -12.80 -4.82
CA LEU A 568 3.35 -12.54 -3.56
C LEU A 568 4.63 -13.36 -3.45
N SER A 569 5.66 -12.77 -2.89
CA SER A 569 6.90 -13.47 -2.52
C SER A 569 6.69 -14.44 -1.34
N ASP A 570 7.65 -15.35 -1.13
CA ASP A 570 7.63 -16.26 0.03
C ASP A 570 7.73 -15.49 1.37
N VAL A 571 8.44 -14.38 1.37
CA VAL A 571 8.58 -13.50 2.55
C VAL A 571 7.24 -12.88 2.90
N GLU A 572 6.55 -12.30 1.92
CA GLU A 572 5.23 -11.71 2.09
C GLU A 572 4.18 -12.73 2.52
N SER A 573 4.21 -13.92 1.92
CA SER A 573 3.32 -15.02 2.29
C SER A 573 3.49 -15.44 3.76
N ARG A 574 4.73 -15.57 4.22
CA ARG A 574 5.02 -15.86 5.65
C ARG A 574 4.58 -14.72 6.56
N MET A 575 4.77 -13.47 6.13
CA MET A 575 4.35 -12.31 6.88
C MET A 575 2.83 -12.28 7.05
N ILE A 576 2.06 -12.48 5.97
CA ILE A 576 0.59 -12.53 6.02
C ILE A 576 0.11 -13.65 6.96
N LEU A 577 0.70 -14.84 6.86
CA LEU A 577 0.37 -15.99 7.75
C LEU A 577 0.65 -15.72 9.24
N SER A 578 1.62 -14.87 9.56
CA SER A 578 2.01 -14.53 10.94
C SER A 578 1.47 -13.19 11.42
N SER A 579 0.74 -12.44 10.58
CA SER A 579 0.22 -11.11 10.89
C SER A 579 -0.70 -11.12 12.11
N ARG A 580 -0.58 -10.08 12.94
CA ARG A 580 -1.49 -9.78 14.05
C ARG A 580 -2.71 -8.98 13.54
N PRO A 581 -3.80 -8.87 14.33
CA PRO A 581 -4.91 -8.00 13.97
C PRO A 581 -4.45 -6.59 13.59
N GLY A 582 -4.94 -6.07 12.47
CA GLY A 582 -4.56 -4.79 11.91
C GLY A 582 -3.25 -4.77 11.11
N GLN A 583 -2.48 -5.87 11.09
CA GLN A 583 -1.28 -5.99 10.27
C GLN A 583 -1.60 -6.67 8.94
N GLY A 584 -0.94 -6.21 7.88
CA GLY A 584 -1.09 -6.77 6.55
C GLY A 584 -0.12 -6.18 5.54
N ILE A 585 -0.41 -6.40 4.28
CA ILE A 585 0.32 -5.83 3.15
C ILE A 585 -0.64 -4.98 2.32
N LEU A 586 -0.27 -3.74 2.09
CA LEU A 586 -0.90 -2.85 1.12
C LEU A 586 -0.16 -3.02 -0.21
N ILE A 587 -0.86 -3.46 -1.22
CA ILE A 587 -0.36 -3.69 -2.58
C ILE A 587 -0.89 -2.56 -3.46
N THR A 588 0.01 -1.82 -4.07
CA THR A 588 -0.27 -0.73 -5.01
C THR A 588 0.57 -0.91 -6.28
N PRO A 589 0.30 -0.19 -7.37
CA PRO A 589 1.15 -0.23 -8.56
C PRO A 589 2.61 0.18 -8.30
N GLU A 590 2.85 0.98 -7.25
CA GLU A 590 4.18 1.41 -6.84
C GLU A 590 4.96 0.31 -6.12
N GLY A 591 4.25 -0.62 -5.47
CA GLY A 591 4.84 -1.76 -4.76
C GLY A 591 4.03 -2.24 -3.56
N HIS A 592 4.63 -3.11 -2.78
CA HIS A 592 4.03 -3.79 -1.64
C HIS A 592 4.55 -3.20 -0.33
N ILE A 593 3.67 -2.75 0.54
CA ILE A 593 3.99 -2.08 1.79
C ILE A 593 3.45 -2.88 2.96
N PRO A 594 4.30 -3.53 3.74
CA PRO A 594 3.89 -4.10 5.01
C PRO A 594 3.46 -2.99 5.97
N PHE A 595 2.23 -3.04 6.45
CA PHE A 595 1.70 -1.97 7.28
C PHE A 595 0.92 -2.49 8.49
N PHE A 596 0.74 -1.60 9.45
CA PHE A 596 -0.15 -1.76 10.60
C PHE A 596 -1.18 -0.64 10.58
N ASN A 597 -2.46 -0.98 10.53
CA ASN A 597 -3.55 -0.03 10.70
C ASN A 597 -3.54 0.52 12.13
N GLN A 598 -2.81 1.61 12.33
CA GLN A 598 -2.74 2.27 13.61
C GLN A 598 -4.00 3.10 13.85
N LEU A 599 -4.80 2.67 14.80
CA LEU A 599 -6.03 3.35 15.20
C LEU A 599 -5.71 4.42 16.24
N LEU A 600 -6.43 5.54 16.17
CA LEU A 600 -6.46 6.53 17.23
C LEU A 600 -7.23 5.98 18.44
N PRO A 601 -6.95 6.44 19.67
CA PRO A 601 -7.66 5.98 20.87
C PRO A 601 -9.18 6.13 20.77
N GLU A 602 -9.66 7.20 20.13
CA GLU A 602 -11.09 7.46 19.92
C GLU A 602 -11.69 6.51 18.89
N GLU A 603 -11.00 6.25 17.78
CA GLU A 603 -11.41 5.28 16.77
C GLU A 603 -11.50 3.87 17.34
N LEU A 604 -10.51 3.49 18.15
CA LEU A 604 -10.52 2.20 18.84
C LEU A 604 -11.73 2.08 19.77
N LYS A 605 -12.04 3.11 20.54
CA LYS A 605 -13.18 3.13 21.45
C LYS A 605 -14.51 3.06 20.72
N ARG A 606 -14.66 3.76 19.58
CA ARG A 606 -15.92 3.85 18.82
C ARG A 606 -16.18 2.63 17.95
N PHE A 607 -15.16 2.13 17.26
CA PHE A 607 -15.34 1.19 16.16
C PHE A 607 -15.08 -0.27 16.54
N THR A 608 -14.55 -0.56 17.74
CA THR A 608 -14.31 -1.96 18.15
C THR A 608 -15.61 -2.74 18.23
N THR A 609 -15.60 -3.95 17.67
CA THR A 609 -16.75 -4.88 17.72
C THR A 609 -16.57 -5.96 18.79
N LYS A 610 -15.41 -5.98 19.46
CA LYS A 610 -15.19 -6.87 20.60
C LYS A 610 -15.80 -6.25 21.86
N ALA A 611 -16.60 -7.03 22.57
CA ALA A 611 -16.97 -6.69 23.94
C ALA A 611 -15.67 -6.50 24.75
N VAL A 612 -15.48 -5.29 25.28
CA VAL A 612 -14.36 -4.95 26.16
C VAL A 612 -14.58 -5.62 27.50
#